data_4fd1dd077d5e166b759998712dc331e4
#
_entry.id   4fd1dd077d5e166b759998712dc331e4
#
_cell.length_a   1.000
_cell.length_b   1.000
_cell.length_c   1.000
_cell.angle_alpha   90.00
_cell.angle_beta   90.00
_cell.angle_gamma   90.00
#
_symmetry.space_group_name_H-M   'P 1'
#
loop_
_entity.id
_entity.type
_entity.pdbx_description
1 polymer ?
#
loop_
_entity_poly.entity_id
_entity_poly.type
_entity_poly.pdbx_seq_one_letter_code
_entity_poly.pdbx_strand_id
1 'polypeptide(L)'
;MRKNLLLKTTSLLFLSAAALPFGAAAQDTQVPLSDLSAFKKPSANWSVAGSVKSDFNKNEFLEKKDGQGILVTIPGKGKNEDIFTNFEHGDIDFSADFLMPKGSNSGIYLQGRYEIQLSDAWGKSNLTYQDLGAVYPRWDESRPQGQFAYEGVVPRINVSRAPGLWQNIRIVFQAPKFDAAGKKTANARIVKIVLNGVNIIENAELQGPTRGSAFPNEAATGPIRMQGDHGAVAFKNIKYNTKVDTRETDGSRRSFSEKQVFVAVTDEPVLLRSFVDINDKKRVTHAINVGYPGNISYSYDLGTGALFQVWKGGFVDGTPMWLFRGDGNTTVIGSKLPLTDAPSIAALASETAAWPDSLTASQAFRSRGYELDDEGYPTFKYEVSQLKVDDKLTSDGGSSLTRVVTVNGPVKDKLYLRAATGSDIVDAGNGMYAVNNYEYYVQFDKGTKPVLRTAGNGKELLIPIKDADKGASVKYSLIW
;
A
#
# COMPACT_ATOMS: atom_id res chain seq x y z
N MET A 1 -0.69 -79.51 -44.08
CA MET A 1 -0.24 -78.12 -43.87
C MET A 1 -0.87 -77.57 -42.61
N ARG A 2 -0.15 -77.55 -41.48
CA ARG A 2 -0.61 -77.10 -40.20
C ARG A 2 -0.11 -75.68 -39.99
N LYS A 3 -1.02 -74.71 -39.81
CA LYS A 3 -0.72 -73.28 -39.41
C LYS A 3 -0.60 -73.24 -37.91
N ASN A 4 0.53 -72.88 -37.38
CA ASN A 4 0.74 -72.56 -35.98
C ASN A 4 0.31 -71.10 -35.69
N LEU A 5 -0.61 -70.97 -34.76
CA LEU A 5 -1.09 -69.68 -34.23
C LEU A 5 -0.30 -69.34 -32.95
N LEU A 6 0.58 -68.35 -33.02
CA LEU A 6 1.28 -67.81 -31.85
C LEU A 6 0.41 -66.78 -31.12
N LEU A 7 -0.04 -67.15 -29.92
CA LEU A 7 -0.65 -66.14 -28.97
C LEU A 7 0.47 -65.29 -28.38
N LYS A 8 0.40 -63.98 -28.60
CA LYS A 8 1.18 -62.99 -27.86
C LYS A 8 0.38 -62.53 -26.65
N THR A 9 0.83 -62.93 -25.48
CA THR A 9 0.32 -62.37 -24.20
C THR A 9 0.99 -61.04 -23.93
N THR A 10 0.18 -59.97 -23.94
CA THR A 10 0.61 -58.62 -23.56
C THR A 10 0.32 -58.42 -22.07
N SER A 11 1.36 -58.38 -21.23
CA SER A 11 1.24 -58.04 -19.82
C SER A 11 1.09 -56.54 -19.67
N LEU A 12 -0.07 -56.08 -19.22
CA LEU A 12 -0.30 -54.70 -18.79
C LEU A 12 0.24 -54.52 -17.36
N LEU A 13 1.36 -53.79 -17.26
CA LEU A 13 1.82 -53.29 -15.97
C LEU A 13 0.93 -52.07 -15.58
N PHE A 14 0.12 -52.20 -14.54
CA PHE A 14 -0.53 -51.09 -13.88
C PHE A 14 0.49 -50.36 -12.99
N LEU A 15 1.00 -49.20 -13.44
CA LEU A 15 1.68 -48.25 -12.56
C LEU A 15 0.63 -47.55 -11.72
N SER A 16 0.49 -47.92 -10.44
CA SER A 16 -0.24 -47.13 -9.48
C SER A 16 0.57 -45.90 -9.12
N ALA A 17 0.22 -44.74 -9.71
CA ALA A 17 0.73 -43.46 -9.29
C ALA A 17 0.14 -43.15 -7.90
N ALA A 18 0.94 -43.29 -6.85
CA ALA A 18 0.61 -42.78 -5.54
C ALA A 18 0.55 -41.23 -5.63
N ALA A 19 -0.66 -40.69 -5.66
CA ALA A 19 -0.86 -39.25 -5.52
C ALA A 19 -0.43 -38.87 -4.10
N LEU A 20 0.74 -38.24 -3.98
CA LEU A 20 1.13 -37.55 -2.77
C LEU A 20 0.07 -36.46 -2.50
N PRO A 21 -0.49 -36.35 -1.30
CA PRO A 21 -1.40 -35.26 -1.00
C PRO A 21 -0.60 -33.96 -1.10
N PHE A 22 -0.90 -33.13 -2.08
CA PHE A 22 -0.53 -31.72 -2.05
C PHE A 22 -1.08 -31.17 -0.74
N GLY A 23 -0.22 -30.75 0.17
CA GLY A 23 -0.63 -30.10 1.39
C GLY A 23 -1.52 -28.90 1.02
N ALA A 24 -2.81 -28.98 1.32
CA ALA A 24 -3.71 -27.86 1.14
C ALA A 24 -3.13 -26.68 1.94
N ALA A 25 -2.77 -25.61 1.26
CA ALA A 25 -2.43 -24.36 1.93
C ALA A 25 -3.57 -24.02 2.90
N ALA A 26 -3.25 -23.75 4.15
CA ALA A 26 -4.27 -23.44 5.14
C ALA A 26 -4.99 -22.18 4.68
N GLN A 27 -6.31 -22.28 4.52
CA GLN A 27 -7.16 -21.19 4.04
C GLN A 27 -7.34 -20.16 5.17
N ASP A 28 -7.19 -18.87 4.84
CA ASP A 28 -7.48 -17.79 5.77
C ASP A 28 -8.95 -17.79 6.21
N THR A 29 -9.17 -17.58 7.50
CA THR A 29 -10.51 -17.40 8.07
C THR A 29 -10.87 -15.91 8.03
N GLN A 30 -11.98 -15.59 7.37
CA GLN A 30 -12.55 -14.24 7.35
C GLN A 30 -13.35 -13.99 8.63
N VAL A 31 -13.09 -12.88 9.33
CA VAL A 31 -13.97 -12.43 10.43
C VAL A 31 -15.23 -11.81 9.83
N PRO A 32 -16.43 -12.33 10.13
CA PRO A 32 -17.67 -11.78 9.60
C PRO A 32 -17.93 -10.39 10.20
N LEU A 33 -18.33 -9.45 9.36
CA LEU A 33 -18.69 -8.08 9.73
C LEU A 33 -20.11 -7.74 9.23
N SER A 34 -21.02 -8.73 9.31
CA SER A 34 -22.46 -8.50 9.11
C SER A 34 -23.09 -7.77 10.31
N ASP A 35 -22.55 -8.03 11.48
CA ASP A 35 -22.89 -7.43 12.77
C ASP A 35 -21.68 -7.52 13.72
N LEU A 36 -21.89 -7.32 15.02
CA LEU A 36 -20.83 -7.39 16.04
C LEU A 36 -20.73 -8.78 16.71
N SER A 37 -21.41 -9.81 16.23
CA SER A 37 -21.45 -11.15 16.86
C SER A 37 -20.10 -11.87 16.90
N ALA A 38 -19.15 -11.48 16.05
CA ALA A 38 -17.77 -11.99 16.08
C ALA A 38 -16.94 -11.51 17.28
N PHE A 39 -17.48 -10.59 18.08
CA PHE A 39 -16.76 -9.91 19.16
C PHE A 39 -17.43 -10.10 20.52
N LYS A 40 -16.60 -10.04 21.59
CA LYS A 40 -17.05 -10.17 22.99
C LYS A 40 -17.63 -8.82 23.45
N LYS A 41 -18.91 -8.81 23.84
CA LYS A 41 -19.61 -7.69 24.50
C LYS A 41 -19.21 -6.28 24.01
N PRO A 42 -19.39 -5.97 22.73
CA PRO A 42 -18.99 -4.67 22.19
C PRO A 42 -19.76 -3.53 22.91
N SER A 43 -19.05 -2.44 23.23
CA SER A 43 -19.65 -1.24 23.79
C SER A 43 -20.18 -0.32 22.68
N ALA A 44 -20.89 0.76 23.09
CA ALA A 44 -21.66 1.60 22.18
C ALA A 44 -20.80 2.41 21.17
N ASN A 45 -19.49 2.57 21.40
CA ASN A 45 -18.60 3.22 20.46
C ASN A 45 -18.29 2.37 19.23
N TRP A 46 -18.57 1.04 19.26
CA TRP A 46 -18.38 0.13 18.14
C TRP A 46 -19.66 -0.11 17.36
N SER A 47 -19.54 -0.19 16.06
CA SER A 47 -20.65 -0.49 15.14
C SER A 47 -20.15 -1.11 13.86
N VAL A 48 -21.08 -1.65 13.06
CA VAL A 48 -20.81 -2.07 11.69
C VAL A 48 -21.41 -1.05 10.73
N ALA A 49 -20.74 -0.81 9.62
CA ALA A 49 -21.13 0.15 8.59
C ALA A 49 -20.98 -0.43 7.19
N GLY A 50 -21.70 0.15 6.22
CA GLY A 50 -21.55 -0.18 4.79
C GLY A 50 -20.52 0.68 4.07
N SER A 51 -20.30 1.91 4.55
CA SER A 51 -19.24 2.78 4.07
C SER A 51 -18.79 3.75 5.15
N VAL A 52 -17.54 4.22 5.00
CA VAL A 52 -16.97 5.27 5.84
C VAL A 52 -16.33 6.34 4.96
N LYS A 53 -16.30 7.57 5.49
CA LYS A 53 -15.66 8.71 4.87
C LYS A 53 -14.93 9.53 5.94
N SER A 54 -13.70 9.94 5.64
CA SER A 54 -12.95 10.90 6.45
C SER A 54 -12.76 12.19 5.66
N ASP A 55 -12.56 13.30 6.38
CA ASP A 55 -12.16 14.59 5.80
C ASP A 55 -10.66 14.77 6.09
N PHE A 56 -9.86 14.81 5.04
CA PHE A 56 -8.40 14.96 5.11
C PHE A 56 -7.95 16.17 5.96
N ASN A 57 -8.76 17.23 6.02
CA ASN A 57 -8.44 18.48 6.71
C ASN A 57 -8.97 18.55 8.14
N LYS A 58 -9.76 17.57 8.59
CA LYS A 58 -10.37 17.55 9.93
C LYS A 58 -9.75 16.46 10.80
N ASN A 59 -9.32 16.87 11.99
CA ASN A 59 -8.81 15.91 12.98
C ASN A 59 -9.94 14.98 13.46
N GLU A 60 -9.62 13.69 13.59
CA GLU A 60 -10.45 12.61 14.14
C GLU A 60 -11.85 12.48 13.51
N PHE A 61 -12.04 13.07 12.33
CA PHE A 61 -13.33 13.09 11.66
C PHE A 61 -13.56 11.81 10.86
N LEU A 62 -14.56 11.04 11.24
CA LEU A 62 -15.03 9.86 10.54
C LEU A 62 -16.55 9.84 10.49
N GLU A 63 -17.12 9.86 9.30
CA GLU A 63 -18.54 9.60 9.05
C GLU A 63 -18.75 8.16 8.63
N LYS A 64 -19.87 7.57 9.03
CA LYS A 64 -20.30 6.23 8.60
C LYS A 64 -21.70 6.27 8.02
N LYS A 65 -21.98 5.34 7.10
CA LYS A 65 -23.33 5.06 6.62
C LYS A 65 -23.72 3.63 7.00
N ASP A 66 -24.97 3.44 7.31
CA ASP A 66 -25.51 2.14 7.66
C ASP A 66 -25.23 1.10 6.58
N GLY A 67 -25.04 -0.14 7.02
CA GLY A 67 -24.70 -1.27 6.17
C GLY A 67 -23.79 -2.26 6.88
N GLN A 68 -23.09 -3.08 6.11
CA GLN A 68 -22.28 -4.19 6.60
C GLN A 68 -20.88 -4.18 5.96
N GLY A 69 -19.94 -4.90 6.56
CA GLY A 69 -18.62 -5.15 6.00
C GLY A 69 -17.48 -4.28 6.57
N ILE A 70 -17.80 -3.25 7.37
CA ILE A 70 -16.79 -2.37 7.99
C ILE A 70 -17.06 -2.29 9.49
N LEU A 71 -16.11 -2.71 10.31
CA LEU A 71 -16.11 -2.48 11.75
C LEU A 71 -15.60 -1.06 12.02
N VAL A 72 -16.33 -0.27 12.82
CA VAL A 72 -16.03 1.14 13.06
C VAL A 72 -16.08 1.45 14.53
N THR A 73 -15.09 2.18 15.05
CA THR A 73 -15.19 2.89 16.31
C THR A 73 -15.13 4.39 16.10
N ILE A 74 -16.00 5.11 16.80
CA ILE A 74 -15.99 6.58 16.87
C ILE A 74 -16.17 6.93 18.35
N PRO A 75 -15.09 7.28 19.06
CA PRO A 75 -15.16 7.69 20.46
C PRO A 75 -16.11 8.86 20.65
N GLY A 76 -16.99 8.75 21.63
CA GLY A 76 -18.01 9.75 21.95
C GLY A 76 -17.86 10.29 23.37
N LYS A 77 -18.87 11.02 23.83
CA LYS A 77 -18.90 11.58 25.21
C LYS A 77 -19.12 10.52 26.29
N GLY A 78 -19.48 9.29 25.92
CA GLY A 78 -19.74 8.19 26.85
C GLY A 78 -18.50 7.36 27.15
N LYS A 79 -18.73 6.17 27.72
CA LYS A 79 -17.67 5.17 27.95
C LYS A 79 -17.24 4.61 26.60
N ASN A 80 -16.00 4.81 26.27
CA ASN A 80 -15.35 4.23 25.09
C ASN A 80 -14.50 3.03 25.53
N GLU A 81 -14.70 1.89 24.90
CA GLU A 81 -14.00 0.66 25.27
C GLU A 81 -13.42 0.00 24.03
N ASP A 82 -12.44 -0.83 24.27
CA ASP A 82 -11.86 -1.69 23.28
C ASP A 82 -12.80 -2.86 22.94
N ILE A 83 -12.58 -3.47 21.78
CA ILE A 83 -13.32 -4.65 21.36
C ILE A 83 -12.40 -5.88 21.29
N PHE A 84 -12.91 -7.03 21.67
CA PHE A 84 -12.17 -8.30 21.70
C PHE A 84 -12.84 -9.30 20.76
N THR A 85 -12.05 -10.08 20.02
CA THR A 85 -12.56 -11.17 19.21
C THR A 85 -13.11 -12.31 20.10
N ASN A 86 -14.09 -13.04 19.61
CA ASN A 86 -14.57 -14.25 20.26
C ASN A 86 -13.56 -15.41 20.16
N PHE A 87 -12.78 -15.46 19.07
CA PHE A 87 -11.72 -16.45 18.94
C PHE A 87 -10.48 -16.03 19.72
N GLU A 88 -9.74 -17.02 20.15
CA GLU A 88 -8.42 -16.86 20.74
C GLU A 88 -7.36 -17.50 19.84
N HIS A 89 -6.14 -17.03 19.96
CA HIS A 89 -5.02 -17.50 19.13
C HIS A 89 -3.73 -17.68 19.94
N GLY A 90 -2.94 -18.64 19.49
CA GLY A 90 -1.52 -18.75 19.80
C GLY A 90 -0.68 -18.06 18.70
N ASP A 91 0.03 -18.86 17.92
CA ASP A 91 0.67 -18.36 16.69
C ASP A 91 -0.42 -17.92 15.70
N ILE A 92 -0.20 -16.81 14.99
CA ILE A 92 -1.20 -16.27 14.06
C ILE A 92 -0.55 -15.50 12.91
N ASP A 93 -1.13 -15.61 11.73
CA ASP A 93 -1.00 -14.69 10.62
C ASP A 93 -2.30 -13.90 10.53
N PHE A 94 -2.25 -12.64 10.89
CA PHE A 94 -3.40 -11.74 10.96
C PHE A 94 -3.26 -10.65 9.91
N SER A 95 -4.34 -10.31 9.24
CA SER A 95 -4.38 -9.16 8.32
C SER A 95 -5.70 -8.41 8.42
N ALA A 96 -5.62 -7.10 8.18
CA ALA A 96 -6.79 -6.23 8.10
C ALA A 96 -6.49 -5.03 7.19
N ASP A 97 -7.53 -4.54 6.51
CA ASP A 97 -7.52 -3.18 5.99
C ASP A 97 -8.05 -2.25 7.07
N PHE A 98 -7.45 -1.08 7.21
CA PHE A 98 -7.87 -0.07 8.16
C PHE A 98 -7.83 1.32 7.55
N LEU A 99 -8.65 2.23 8.07
CA LEU A 99 -8.69 3.63 7.68
C LEU A 99 -8.68 4.48 8.95
N MET A 100 -7.75 5.42 8.99
CA MET A 100 -7.59 6.35 10.10
C MET A 100 -7.79 7.80 9.64
N PRO A 101 -8.61 8.58 10.35
CA PRO A 101 -8.64 10.03 10.20
C PRO A 101 -7.32 10.68 10.61
N LYS A 102 -7.16 11.94 10.23
CA LYS A 102 -6.06 12.79 10.67
C LYS A 102 -5.98 12.87 12.19
N GLY A 103 -4.79 12.66 12.74
CA GLY A 103 -4.51 12.72 14.17
C GLY A 103 -5.11 11.59 15.02
N SER A 104 -5.71 10.58 14.38
CA SER A 104 -6.30 9.43 15.09
C SER A 104 -5.23 8.50 15.67
N ASN A 105 -5.58 7.80 16.74
CA ASN A 105 -4.78 6.83 17.45
C ASN A 105 -5.63 5.60 17.82
N SER A 106 -5.08 4.41 17.65
CA SER A 106 -5.66 3.11 17.96
C SER A 106 -4.55 2.08 18.09
N GLY A 107 -4.89 0.80 18.30
CA GLY A 107 -3.92 -0.31 18.37
C GLY A 107 -4.56 -1.66 18.12
N ILE A 108 -3.75 -2.60 17.64
CA ILE A 108 -4.11 -4.03 17.54
C ILE A 108 -3.24 -4.78 18.54
N TYR A 109 -3.87 -5.40 19.54
CA TYR A 109 -3.18 -6.18 20.58
C TYR A 109 -3.32 -7.67 20.27
N LEU A 110 -2.20 -8.32 19.98
CA LEU A 110 -2.11 -9.77 19.85
C LEU A 110 -2.26 -10.41 21.23
N GLN A 111 -3.12 -11.43 21.32
CA GLN A 111 -3.52 -12.06 22.59
C GLN A 111 -4.05 -11.06 23.66
N GLY A 112 -4.49 -9.84 23.25
CA GLY A 112 -4.84 -8.76 24.15
C GLY A 112 -3.66 -8.20 24.96
N ARG A 113 -2.42 -8.48 24.58
CA ARG A 113 -1.18 -8.20 25.34
C ARG A 113 -0.14 -7.40 24.60
N TYR A 114 0.08 -7.68 23.32
CA TYR A 114 1.20 -7.13 22.54
C TYR A 114 0.66 -6.16 21.51
N GLU A 115 0.84 -4.88 21.76
CA GLU A 115 0.30 -3.81 20.95
C GLU A 115 1.14 -3.52 19.71
N ILE A 116 0.47 -3.55 18.56
CA ILE A 116 0.94 -2.95 17.34
C ILE A 116 0.21 -1.62 17.16
N GLN A 117 0.98 -0.53 17.20
CA GLN A 117 0.47 0.83 17.19
C GLN A 117 -0.21 1.16 15.85
N LEU A 118 -1.38 1.75 15.92
CA LEU A 118 -2.05 2.39 14.80
C LEU A 118 -2.17 3.89 15.10
N SER A 119 -1.49 4.72 14.31
CA SER A 119 -1.55 6.18 14.45
C SER A 119 -1.42 6.86 13.10
N ASP A 120 -1.88 8.10 12.99
CA ASP A 120 -1.59 8.92 11.81
C ASP A 120 -0.11 9.32 11.82
N ALA A 121 0.70 8.60 11.03
CA ALA A 121 2.12 8.84 10.86
C ALA A 121 2.46 9.44 9.48
N TRP A 122 1.43 9.86 8.71
CA TRP A 122 1.63 10.39 7.38
C TRP A 122 2.55 11.62 7.36
N GLY A 123 3.52 11.63 6.44
CA GLY A 123 4.50 12.71 6.28
C GLY A 123 5.62 12.75 7.33
N LYS A 124 5.63 11.84 8.34
CA LYS A 124 6.74 11.78 9.30
C LYS A 124 7.99 11.16 8.68
N SER A 125 9.12 11.83 8.83
CA SER A 125 10.44 11.31 8.44
C SER A 125 11.11 10.51 9.56
N ASN A 126 10.97 10.94 10.81
CA ASN A 126 11.54 10.28 11.99
C ASN A 126 10.45 9.51 12.74
N LEU A 127 10.51 8.20 12.70
CA LEU A 127 9.57 7.32 13.39
C LEU A 127 10.00 7.05 14.82
N THR A 128 9.01 6.81 15.68
CA THR A 128 9.14 6.38 17.05
C THR A 128 8.28 5.15 17.31
N TYR A 129 8.34 4.59 18.52
CA TYR A 129 7.43 3.50 18.91
C TYR A 129 5.96 3.94 19.11
N GLN A 130 5.64 5.21 18.95
CA GLN A 130 4.26 5.73 18.94
C GLN A 130 3.67 5.82 17.52
N ASP A 131 4.44 5.47 16.51
CA ASP A 131 4.04 5.63 15.12
C ASP A 131 3.51 4.32 14.51
N LEU A 132 2.79 4.46 13.42
CA LEU A 132 2.08 3.37 12.75
C LEU A 132 2.96 2.14 12.50
N GLY A 133 2.49 0.99 12.98
CA GLY A 133 3.13 -0.30 12.81
C GLY A 133 4.24 -0.60 13.80
N ALA A 134 4.55 0.32 14.74
CA ALA A 134 5.50 0.06 15.80
C ALA A 134 4.98 -0.99 16.79
N VAL A 135 5.88 -1.75 17.43
CA VAL A 135 5.55 -2.47 18.66
C VAL A 135 5.65 -1.49 19.81
N TYR A 136 4.51 -1.27 20.50
CA TYR A 136 4.47 -0.33 21.62
C TYR A 136 5.38 -0.81 22.76
N PRO A 137 6.03 0.07 23.54
CA PRO A 137 6.95 -0.32 24.58
C PRO A 137 6.23 -0.96 25.77
N ARG A 138 7.01 -1.71 26.55
CA ARG A 138 6.69 -2.04 27.94
C ARG A 138 6.87 -0.80 28.81
N TRP A 139 6.31 -0.82 30.01
CA TRP A 139 6.31 0.33 30.91
C TRP A 139 6.64 -0.09 32.34
N ASP A 140 7.57 0.62 32.96
CA ASP A 140 7.96 0.37 34.31
C ASP A 140 8.33 1.70 35.03
N GLU A 141 7.47 2.12 35.96
CA GLU A 141 7.62 3.39 36.69
C GLU A 141 8.71 3.35 37.76
N SER A 142 9.26 2.17 38.09
CA SER A 142 10.41 2.02 38.96
C SER A 142 11.72 2.45 38.29
N ARG A 143 11.74 2.59 36.97
CA ARG A 143 12.90 3.04 36.20
C ARG A 143 13.11 4.56 36.35
N PRO A 144 14.29 5.07 36.04
CA PRO A 144 14.55 6.52 36.07
C PRO A 144 13.58 7.30 35.17
N GLN A 145 13.27 8.52 35.60
CA GLN A 145 12.41 9.42 34.80
C GLN A 145 12.94 9.57 33.37
N GLY A 146 12.04 9.44 32.38
CA GLY A 146 12.38 9.42 30.96
C GLY A 146 12.78 8.06 30.41
N GLN A 147 12.91 7.03 31.25
CA GLN A 147 13.24 5.65 30.85
C GLN A 147 12.14 4.63 31.20
N PHE A 148 10.93 5.09 31.52
CA PHE A 148 9.79 4.23 31.86
C PHE A 148 9.40 3.31 30.70
N ALA A 149 9.47 3.82 29.46
CA ALA A 149 9.24 3.06 28.25
C ALA A 149 10.51 2.29 27.85
N TYR A 150 10.38 1.00 27.55
CA TYR A 150 11.49 0.14 27.14
C TYR A 150 11.02 -1.02 26.25
N GLU A 151 11.93 -1.61 25.50
CA GLU A 151 11.66 -2.75 24.61
C GLU A 151 10.61 -2.48 23.52
N GLY A 152 10.35 -1.23 23.15
CA GLY A 152 9.56 -0.88 21.98
C GLY A 152 10.36 -1.11 20.68
N VAL A 153 9.68 -1.42 19.57
CA VAL A 153 10.32 -1.62 18.28
C VAL A 153 9.80 -0.62 17.28
N VAL A 154 10.70 0.19 16.73
CA VAL A 154 10.36 1.23 15.73
C VAL A 154 10.38 0.62 14.34
N PRO A 155 9.39 0.94 13.47
CA PRO A 155 9.43 0.55 12.07
C PRO A 155 10.65 1.12 11.35
N ARG A 156 11.27 0.31 10.50
CA ARG A 156 12.47 0.73 9.76
C ARG A 156 12.23 1.79 8.68
N ILE A 157 10.96 1.95 8.25
CA ILE A 157 10.59 2.90 7.20
C ILE A 157 9.12 3.29 7.33
N ASN A 158 8.79 4.55 6.98
CA ASN A 158 7.42 5.02 6.91
C ASN A 158 6.81 4.79 5.53
N VAL A 159 5.80 3.95 5.47
CA VAL A 159 4.98 3.70 4.26
C VAL A 159 3.50 3.93 4.54
N SER A 160 3.18 4.74 5.56
CA SER A 160 1.81 5.11 5.88
C SER A 160 1.19 5.89 4.72
N ARG A 161 -0.10 5.66 4.48
CA ARG A 161 -0.90 6.42 3.55
C ARG A 161 -1.49 7.67 4.24
N ALA A 162 -1.94 8.62 3.43
CA ALA A 162 -2.55 9.84 3.93
C ALA A 162 -3.83 9.56 4.75
N PRO A 163 -4.18 10.45 5.70
CA PRO A 163 -5.38 10.32 6.50
C PRO A 163 -6.64 10.15 5.64
N GLY A 164 -7.52 9.24 6.07
CA GLY A 164 -8.75 8.91 5.36
C GLY A 164 -8.59 7.96 4.17
N LEU A 165 -7.38 7.49 3.89
CA LEU A 165 -7.14 6.43 2.91
C LEU A 165 -7.10 5.06 3.57
N TRP A 166 -7.58 4.04 2.85
CA TRP A 166 -7.45 2.65 3.28
C TRP A 166 -6.01 2.19 3.22
N GLN A 167 -5.57 1.51 4.28
CA GLN A 167 -4.25 0.91 4.44
C GLN A 167 -4.39 -0.56 4.76
N ASN A 168 -3.37 -1.36 4.48
CA ASN A 168 -3.35 -2.78 4.81
C ASN A 168 -2.20 -3.08 5.77
N ILE A 169 -2.49 -3.85 6.83
CA ILE A 169 -1.50 -4.41 7.73
C ILE A 169 -1.62 -5.93 7.78
N ARG A 170 -0.47 -6.62 7.73
CA ARG A 170 -0.35 -8.06 8.00
C ARG A 170 0.68 -8.26 9.09
N ILE A 171 0.32 -9.03 10.11
CA ILE A 171 1.14 -9.32 11.28
C ILE A 171 1.30 -10.82 11.39
N VAL A 172 2.52 -11.31 11.30
CA VAL A 172 2.85 -12.71 11.60
C VAL A 172 3.45 -12.76 12.99
N PHE A 173 2.79 -13.45 13.89
CA PHE A 173 3.13 -13.51 15.31
C PHE A 173 3.32 -14.94 15.78
N GLN A 174 4.35 -15.15 16.58
CA GLN A 174 4.62 -16.36 17.33
C GLN A 174 4.34 -16.10 18.81
N ALA A 175 3.45 -16.90 19.38
CA ALA A 175 3.08 -16.80 20.79
C ALA A 175 4.19 -17.30 21.73
N PRO A 176 4.24 -16.83 22.98
CA PRO A 176 5.14 -17.36 23.97
C PRO A 176 4.84 -18.85 24.22
N LYS A 177 5.87 -19.63 24.52
CA LYS A 177 5.73 -21.06 24.80
C LYS A 177 5.93 -21.33 26.27
N PHE A 178 5.20 -22.31 26.79
CA PHE A 178 5.23 -22.75 28.20
C PHE A 178 5.39 -24.26 28.25
N ASP A 179 6.04 -24.76 29.32
CA ASP A 179 6.10 -26.17 29.62
C ASP A 179 4.83 -26.65 30.37
N ALA A 180 4.77 -27.93 30.68
CA ALA A 180 3.63 -28.52 31.38
C ALA A 180 3.42 -27.96 32.81
N ALA A 181 4.45 -27.37 33.43
CA ALA A 181 4.38 -26.70 34.72
C ALA A 181 3.98 -25.21 34.61
N GLY A 182 3.70 -24.71 33.39
CA GLY A 182 3.34 -23.32 33.15
C GLY A 182 4.54 -22.36 33.16
N LYS A 183 5.76 -22.84 33.18
CA LYS A 183 6.97 -22.01 33.10
C LYS A 183 7.21 -21.62 31.63
N LYS A 184 7.43 -20.33 31.38
CA LYS A 184 7.76 -19.81 30.01
C LYS A 184 9.08 -20.41 29.52
N THR A 185 9.09 -21.01 28.34
CA THR A 185 10.23 -21.63 27.66
C THR A 185 10.71 -20.88 26.45
N ALA A 186 9.84 -20.04 25.84
CA ALA A 186 10.21 -19.14 24.75
C ALA A 186 9.40 -17.85 24.83
N ASN A 187 10.02 -16.74 24.46
CA ASN A 187 9.37 -15.45 24.36
C ASN A 187 8.40 -15.38 23.15
N ALA A 188 7.44 -14.49 23.22
CA ALA A 188 6.65 -14.09 22.08
C ALA A 188 7.55 -13.40 21.04
N ARG A 189 7.12 -13.40 19.77
CA ARG A 189 7.90 -12.80 18.69
C ARG A 189 6.99 -12.23 17.59
N ILE A 190 7.25 -11.02 17.19
CA ILE A 190 6.78 -10.52 15.90
C ILE A 190 7.74 -11.06 14.84
N VAL A 191 7.21 -11.96 14.05
CA VAL A 191 7.94 -12.57 12.95
C VAL A 191 8.12 -11.55 11.85
N LYS A 192 7.06 -10.87 11.44
CA LYS A 192 7.06 -9.72 10.54
C LYS A 192 5.80 -8.88 10.68
N ILE A 193 5.94 -7.59 10.40
CA ILE A 193 4.83 -6.68 10.14
C ILE A 193 5.01 -6.14 8.73
N VAL A 194 3.99 -6.35 7.90
CA VAL A 194 3.93 -5.82 6.53
C VAL A 194 2.86 -4.74 6.50
N LEU A 195 3.25 -3.51 6.22
CA LEU A 195 2.36 -2.35 6.07
C LEU A 195 2.35 -1.91 4.61
N ASN A 196 1.17 -1.85 4.01
CA ASN A 196 0.99 -1.44 2.61
C ASN A 196 1.93 -2.19 1.63
N GLY A 197 2.14 -3.50 1.87
CA GLY A 197 3.00 -4.36 1.07
C GLY A 197 4.50 -4.32 1.41
N VAL A 198 4.93 -3.50 2.36
CA VAL A 198 6.34 -3.36 2.76
C VAL A 198 6.57 -3.97 4.13
N ASN A 199 7.57 -4.83 4.27
CA ASN A 199 7.99 -5.37 5.55
C ASN A 199 8.69 -4.28 6.38
N ILE A 200 8.05 -3.81 7.45
CA ILE A 200 8.51 -2.69 8.28
C ILE A 200 9.18 -3.13 9.59
N ILE A 201 8.82 -4.30 10.11
CA ILE A 201 9.45 -4.93 11.29
C ILE A 201 9.64 -6.41 10.98
N GLU A 202 10.78 -6.95 11.37
CA GLU A 202 11.13 -8.34 11.17
C GLU A 202 11.86 -8.89 12.38
N ASN A 203 11.48 -10.11 12.81
CA ASN A 203 12.17 -10.89 13.84
C ASN A 203 12.35 -10.16 15.17
N ALA A 204 11.31 -9.46 15.67
CA ALA A 204 11.35 -8.75 16.93
C ALA A 204 10.87 -9.65 18.09
N GLU A 205 11.75 -9.95 19.02
CA GLU A 205 11.44 -10.70 20.23
C GLU A 205 10.74 -9.81 21.27
N LEU A 206 9.71 -10.33 21.94
CA LEU A 206 8.89 -9.62 22.92
C LEU A 206 9.01 -10.32 24.27
N GLN A 207 9.65 -9.67 25.25
CA GLN A 207 9.93 -10.29 26.55
C GLN A 207 8.73 -10.30 27.50
N GLY A 208 7.66 -9.56 27.17
CA GLY A 208 6.44 -9.51 27.96
C GLY A 208 5.39 -8.56 27.36
N PRO A 209 4.22 -8.45 28.03
CA PRO A 209 3.13 -7.60 27.57
C PRO A 209 3.56 -6.12 27.44
N THR A 210 3.04 -5.43 26.42
CA THR A 210 3.27 -4.01 26.22
C THR A 210 2.44 -3.18 27.22
N ARG A 211 2.73 -1.90 27.35
CA ARG A 211 1.91 -0.96 28.13
C ARG A 211 0.46 -1.02 27.67
N GLY A 212 -0.47 -0.92 28.62
CA GLY A 212 -1.91 -0.94 28.30
C GLY A 212 -2.46 -2.33 27.98
N SER A 213 -1.68 -3.41 28.14
CA SER A 213 -2.15 -4.79 28.02
C SER A 213 -3.43 -5.02 28.84
N ALA A 214 -4.41 -5.74 28.26
CA ALA A 214 -5.62 -6.15 28.98
C ALA A 214 -5.36 -7.24 30.03
N PHE A 215 -4.25 -7.96 29.91
CA PHE A 215 -3.86 -9.06 30.79
C PHE A 215 -2.41 -8.90 31.24
N PRO A 216 -2.17 -8.86 32.56
CA PRO A 216 -0.82 -8.58 33.08
C PRO A 216 0.18 -9.71 32.86
N ASN A 217 -0.31 -10.95 32.75
CA ASN A 217 0.52 -12.14 32.59
C ASN A 217 0.45 -12.66 31.16
N GLU A 218 1.58 -13.18 30.67
CA GLU A 218 1.62 -13.89 29.39
C GLU A 218 0.86 -15.23 29.47
N ALA A 219 0.33 -15.67 28.35
CA ALA A 219 -0.34 -16.96 28.19
C ALA A 219 -0.10 -17.52 26.79
N ALA A 220 -0.31 -18.83 26.63
CA ALA A 220 -0.18 -19.51 25.34
C ALA A 220 -1.20 -19.03 24.31
N THR A 221 -2.36 -18.55 24.75
CA THR A 221 -3.44 -18.03 23.88
C THR A 221 -4.07 -16.76 24.44
N GLY A 222 -4.80 -16.06 23.60
CA GLY A 222 -5.63 -14.92 23.94
C GLY A 222 -6.34 -14.33 22.73
N PRO A 223 -7.32 -13.44 22.92
CA PRO A 223 -8.06 -12.80 21.83
C PRO A 223 -7.25 -11.70 21.14
N ILE A 224 -7.60 -11.36 19.91
CA ILE A 224 -7.23 -10.06 19.34
C ILE A 224 -8.07 -8.99 20.05
N ARG A 225 -7.40 -7.91 20.50
CA ARG A 225 -8.05 -6.70 21.00
C ARG A 225 -7.76 -5.55 20.05
N MET A 226 -8.78 -4.80 19.70
CA MET A 226 -8.66 -3.55 18.94
C MET A 226 -9.03 -2.39 19.85
N GLN A 227 -8.16 -1.38 19.90
CA GLN A 227 -8.34 -0.22 20.76
C GLN A 227 -9.40 0.72 20.22
N GLY A 228 -10.33 1.15 21.08
CA GLY A 228 -11.50 1.92 20.69
C GLY A 228 -11.72 3.22 21.48
N ASP A 229 -10.80 3.61 22.35
CA ASP A 229 -10.95 4.73 23.27
C ASP A 229 -10.08 5.96 22.96
N HIS A 230 -9.13 5.87 22.01
CA HIS A 230 -8.15 6.91 21.73
C HIS A 230 -8.42 7.69 20.44
N GLY A 231 -9.14 7.15 19.47
CA GLY A 231 -9.45 7.82 18.22
C GLY A 231 -10.39 7.01 17.32
N ALA A 232 -10.94 7.67 16.31
CA ALA A 232 -11.81 7.00 15.35
C ALA A 232 -10.96 6.12 14.40
N VAL A 233 -11.40 4.89 14.14
CA VAL A 233 -10.78 3.99 13.17
C VAL A 233 -11.82 3.06 12.57
N ALA A 234 -11.63 2.69 11.31
CA ALA A 234 -12.44 1.69 10.62
C ALA A 234 -11.58 0.53 10.16
N PHE A 235 -12.13 -0.70 10.22
CA PHE A 235 -11.48 -1.94 9.78
C PHE A 235 -12.39 -2.70 8.82
N LYS A 236 -11.81 -3.33 7.81
CA LYS A 236 -12.49 -4.29 6.92
C LYS A 236 -11.54 -5.41 6.51
N ASN A 237 -12.05 -6.42 5.82
CA ASN A 237 -11.24 -7.53 5.31
C ASN A 237 -10.37 -8.19 6.39
N ILE A 238 -10.88 -8.26 7.64
CA ILE A 238 -10.15 -8.86 8.75
C ILE A 238 -10.07 -10.37 8.50
N LYS A 239 -8.83 -10.89 8.44
CA LYS A 239 -8.54 -12.30 8.19
C LYS A 239 -7.48 -12.80 9.13
N TYR A 240 -7.52 -14.09 9.41
CA TYR A 240 -6.49 -14.75 10.21
C TYR A 240 -6.29 -16.20 9.82
N ASN A 241 -5.10 -16.71 10.12
CA ASN A 241 -4.73 -18.10 10.00
C ASN A 241 -3.91 -18.49 11.24
N THR A 242 -4.30 -19.55 11.94
CA THR A 242 -3.60 -20.07 13.12
C THR A 242 -2.64 -21.22 12.81
N LYS A 243 -2.62 -21.70 11.56
CA LYS A 243 -1.65 -22.68 11.06
C LYS A 243 -0.49 -21.95 10.37
N VAL A 244 0.28 -21.22 11.17
CA VAL A 244 1.39 -20.41 10.66
C VAL A 244 2.62 -21.28 10.55
N ASP A 245 3.27 -21.30 9.39
CA ASP A 245 4.63 -21.82 9.26
C ASP A 245 5.63 -20.74 9.72
N THR A 246 5.94 -20.75 11.01
CA THR A 246 6.91 -19.81 11.59
C THR A 246 8.36 -20.09 11.14
N ARG A 247 8.61 -21.20 10.42
CA ARG A 247 9.92 -21.52 9.82
C ARG A 247 10.28 -20.66 8.63
N GLU A 248 9.29 -19.99 8.00
CA GLU A 248 9.59 -18.94 7.00
C GLU A 248 10.44 -17.80 7.55
N THR A 249 10.65 -17.76 8.86
CA THR A 249 11.31 -16.66 9.58
C THR A 249 12.70 -16.98 10.11
N ASP A 250 13.06 -18.22 10.16
CA ASP A 250 14.47 -18.52 10.15
C ASP A 250 14.95 -18.13 8.77
N GLY A 251 15.37 -16.85 8.64
CA GLY A 251 15.78 -16.23 7.39
C GLY A 251 16.50 -17.23 6.54
N SER A 252 15.71 -18.15 6.06
CA SER A 252 16.18 -19.34 5.41
C SER A 252 16.97 -18.76 4.31
N ARG A 253 18.20 -18.65 4.69
CA ARG A 253 19.29 -18.93 3.84
C ARG A 253 18.80 -19.34 2.45
N ARG A 254 18.05 -18.44 1.78
CA ARG A 254 18.34 -18.28 0.38
C ARG A 254 19.83 -18.03 0.44
N SER A 255 20.59 -19.04 0.08
CA SER A 255 22.01 -18.92 -0.15
C SER A 255 22.15 -17.75 -1.11
N PHE A 256 22.32 -16.56 -0.59
CA PHE A 256 22.62 -15.37 -1.38
C PHE A 256 24.08 -15.53 -1.83
N SER A 257 24.28 -16.48 -2.74
CA SER A 257 25.54 -16.58 -3.49
C SER A 257 25.71 -15.39 -4.43
N GLU A 258 24.64 -14.59 -4.65
CA GLU A 258 24.63 -13.43 -5.53
C GLU A 258 24.37 -12.16 -4.74
N LYS A 259 25.22 -11.16 -4.90
CA LYS A 259 25.10 -9.84 -4.30
C LYS A 259 23.83 -9.17 -4.82
N GLN A 260 22.85 -8.94 -3.95
CA GLN A 260 21.69 -8.10 -4.29
C GLN A 260 22.14 -6.65 -4.52
N VAL A 261 21.55 -6.01 -5.51
CA VAL A 261 21.83 -4.63 -5.88
C VAL A 261 20.58 -3.79 -5.62
N PHE A 262 20.51 -3.24 -4.41
CA PHE A 262 19.47 -2.27 -4.07
C PHE A 262 19.97 -0.85 -4.36
N VAL A 263 19.19 -0.08 -5.11
CA VAL A 263 19.46 1.33 -5.33
C VAL A 263 18.69 2.13 -4.27
N ALA A 264 19.41 2.94 -3.53
CA ALA A 264 18.85 3.80 -2.48
C ALA A 264 18.83 5.26 -2.94
N VAL A 265 17.91 6.02 -2.38
CA VAL A 265 17.86 7.49 -2.46
C VAL A 265 18.32 8.03 -1.11
N THR A 266 19.26 8.96 -1.11
CA THR A 266 19.76 9.62 0.10
C THR A 266 19.39 11.10 0.09
N ASP A 267 20.34 11.97 -0.16
CA ASP A 267 20.17 13.43 -0.03
C ASP A 267 19.79 14.11 -1.35
N GLU A 268 19.99 13.43 -2.47
CA GLU A 268 19.73 13.95 -3.81
C GLU A 268 18.78 13.03 -4.60
N PRO A 269 18.04 13.57 -5.59
CA PRO A 269 17.24 12.77 -6.50
C PRO A 269 18.06 11.73 -7.26
N VAL A 270 17.52 10.53 -7.40
CA VAL A 270 18.14 9.44 -8.18
C VAL A 270 17.28 9.12 -9.38
N LEU A 271 17.88 9.10 -10.56
CA LEU A 271 17.24 8.74 -11.80
C LEU A 271 17.85 7.45 -12.34
N LEU A 272 17.00 6.44 -12.61
CA LEU A 272 17.45 5.15 -13.13
C LEU A 272 16.56 4.71 -14.31
N ARG A 273 17.17 4.59 -15.48
CA ARG A 273 16.50 4.01 -16.65
C ARG A 273 16.55 2.47 -16.56
N SER A 274 15.38 1.85 -16.71
CA SER A 274 15.25 0.40 -16.71
C SER A 274 14.01 -0.05 -17.49
N PHE A 275 13.82 -1.35 -17.63
CA PHE A 275 12.53 -1.90 -17.94
C PHE A 275 11.71 -2.01 -16.65
N VAL A 276 10.38 -1.84 -16.77
CA VAL A 276 9.46 -1.99 -15.64
C VAL A 276 8.27 -2.83 -16.07
N ASP A 277 8.03 -3.93 -15.38
CA ASP A 277 6.85 -4.75 -15.58
C ASP A 277 5.68 -4.15 -14.80
N ILE A 278 4.67 -3.65 -15.53
CA ILE A 278 3.43 -3.17 -14.91
C ILE A 278 2.64 -4.36 -14.35
N ASN A 279 2.59 -5.43 -15.13
CA ASN A 279 2.00 -6.73 -14.78
C ASN A 279 2.66 -7.82 -15.63
N ASP A 280 2.22 -9.07 -15.49
CA ASP A 280 2.76 -10.24 -16.18
C ASP A 280 2.69 -10.18 -17.72
N LYS A 281 1.93 -9.24 -18.27
CA LYS A 281 1.66 -9.11 -19.71
C LYS A 281 2.23 -7.85 -20.35
N LYS A 282 2.58 -6.83 -19.56
CA LYS A 282 3.00 -5.52 -20.08
C LYS A 282 4.28 -5.02 -19.42
N ARG A 283 5.28 -4.79 -20.27
CA ARG A 283 6.57 -4.21 -19.91
C ARG A 283 6.74 -2.83 -20.55
N VAL A 284 7.11 -1.84 -19.76
CA VAL A 284 7.55 -0.52 -20.23
C VAL A 284 9.05 -0.57 -20.43
N THR A 285 9.51 -0.44 -21.67
CA THR A 285 10.93 -0.55 -22.04
C THR A 285 11.66 0.80 -22.06
N HIS A 286 10.91 1.89 -22.05
CA HIS A 286 11.45 3.26 -21.99
C HIS A 286 11.13 3.93 -20.65
N ALA A 287 11.08 3.14 -19.57
CA ALA A 287 10.83 3.66 -18.24
C ALA A 287 12.06 4.39 -17.67
N ILE A 288 11.77 5.42 -16.89
CA ILE A 288 12.71 6.04 -15.98
C ILE A 288 12.09 6.04 -14.59
N ASN A 289 12.81 5.47 -13.62
CA ASN A 289 12.45 5.53 -12.22
C ASN A 289 13.13 6.74 -11.60
N VAL A 290 12.38 7.53 -10.86
CA VAL A 290 12.89 8.71 -10.17
C VAL A 290 12.55 8.58 -8.69
N GLY A 291 13.54 8.66 -7.84
CA GLY A 291 13.40 8.68 -6.39
C GLY A 291 13.83 10.01 -5.82
N TYR A 292 13.03 10.55 -4.92
CA TYR A 292 13.33 11.81 -4.23
C TYR A 292 13.67 11.56 -2.75
N PRO A 293 14.50 12.40 -2.14
CA PRO A 293 14.63 12.45 -0.69
C PRO A 293 13.27 12.53 -0.01
N GLY A 294 13.11 11.87 1.14
CA GLY A 294 11.80 11.73 1.80
C GLY A 294 10.99 10.50 1.36
N ASN A 295 11.63 9.57 0.62
CA ASN A 295 11.06 8.26 0.26
C ASN A 295 9.85 8.32 -0.68
N ILE A 296 9.74 9.34 -1.52
CA ILE A 296 8.76 9.43 -2.61
C ILE A 296 9.46 9.12 -3.93
N SER A 297 8.83 8.24 -4.70
CA SER A 297 9.36 7.81 -5.99
C SER A 297 8.26 7.58 -7.00
N TYR A 298 8.64 7.60 -8.28
CA TYR A 298 7.72 7.33 -9.39
C TYR A 298 8.41 6.70 -10.59
N SER A 299 7.62 6.09 -11.48
CA SER A 299 8.08 5.66 -12.80
C SER A 299 7.33 6.41 -13.90
N TYR A 300 8.09 6.87 -14.87
CA TYR A 300 7.64 7.66 -16.01
C TYR A 300 8.01 6.95 -17.32
N ASP A 301 7.06 6.87 -18.26
CA ASP A 301 7.32 6.31 -19.58
C ASP A 301 7.75 7.41 -20.56
N LEU A 302 9.00 7.37 -20.97
CA LEU A 302 9.57 8.30 -21.96
C LEU A 302 9.02 8.07 -23.38
N GLY A 303 8.30 6.98 -23.62
CA GLY A 303 7.68 6.66 -24.90
C GLY A 303 6.26 7.22 -25.09
N THR A 304 5.58 7.54 -23.98
CA THR A 304 4.17 7.98 -24.00
C THR A 304 3.89 9.23 -23.18
N GLY A 305 4.82 9.66 -22.34
CA GLY A 305 4.62 10.74 -21.37
C GLY A 305 3.72 10.34 -20.20
N ALA A 306 3.57 9.05 -19.92
CA ALA A 306 2.73 8.56 -18.84
C ALA A 306 3.48 8.47 -17.51
N LEU A 307 2.88 9.02 -16.45
CA LEU A 307 3.20 8.72 -15.06
C LEU A 307 2.41 7.48 -14.69
N PHE A 308 3.02 6.29 -14.67
CA PHE A 308 2.26 5.05 -14.58
C PHE A 308 2.28 4.36 -13.21
N GLN A 309 3.17 4.76 -12.31
CA GLN A 309 3.16 4.33 -10.89
C GLN A 309 3.92 5.30 -10.00
N VAL A 310 3.51 5.35 -8.73
CA VAL A 310 4.19 6.07 -7.67
C VAL A 310 4.36 5.15 -6.47
N TRP A 311 5.32 5.44 -5.57
CA TRP A 311 5.47 4.65 -4.35
C TRP A 311 6.15 5.42 -3.23
N LYS A 312 5.95 4.94 -2.00
CA LYS A 312 6.67 5.37 -0.79
C LYS A 312 7.55 4.25 -0.25
N GLY A 313 8.67 4.63 0.34
CA GLY A 313 9.60 3.69 0.94
C GLY A 313 10.86 3.48 0.11
N GLY A 314 11.40 2.26 0.14
CA GLY A 314 12.63 1.94 -0.61
C GLY A 314 12.49 2.18 -2.10
N PHE A 315 13.60 2.48 -2.78
CA PHE A 315 13.55 2.84 -4.19
C PHE A 315 13.33 1.62 -5.08
N VAL A 316 14.39 0.98 -5.57
CA VAL A 316 14.26 -0.18 -6.45
C VAL A 316 15.33 -1.24 -6.18
N ASP A 317 14.96 -2.50 -6.42
CA ASP A 317 15.87 -3.63 -6.60
C ASP A 317 16.31 -3.69 -8.07
N GLY A 318 17.57 -3.40 -8.30
CA GLY A 318 18.22 -3.48 -9.60
C GLY A 318 18.94 -4.80 -9.85
N THR A 319 18.81 -5.77 -8.96
CA THR A 319 19.50 -7.06 -9.07
C THR A 319 19.33 -7.72 -10.44
N PRO A 320 18.11 -7.82 -11.03
CA PRO A 320 17.95 -8.42 -12.36
C PRO A 320 18.69 -7.64 -13.45
N MET A 321 18.83 -6.33 -13.30
CA MET A 321 19.48 -5.46 -14.28
C MET A 321 20.99 -5.69 -14.35
N TRP A 322 21.62 -5.95 -13.20
CA TRP A 322 23.08 -6.07 -13.11
C TRP A 322 23.60 -7.48 -12.99
N LEU A 323 22.84 -8.42 -12.42
CA LEU A 323 23.28 -9.80 -12.20
C LEU A 323 22.81 -10.79 -13.29
N PHE A 324 21.71 -10.48 -13.98
CA PHE A 324 21.16 -11.35 -15.03
C PHE A 324 21.30 -10.70 -16.40
N ARG A 325 22.05 -11.35 -17.29
CA ARG A 325 22.22 -10.85 -18.66
C ARG A 325 20.90 -10.89 -19.42
N GLY A 326 20.57 -9.78 -20.07
CA GLY A 326 19.44 -9.65 -20.98
C GLY A 326 18.11 -9.27 -20.33
N ASP A 327 18.05 -9.11 -19.01
CA ASP A 327 16.89 -8.55 -18.34
C ASP A 327 17.24 -7.21 -17.71
N GLY A 328 16.84 -6.11 -18.37
CA GLY A 328 17.05 -4.73 -17.88
C GLY A 328 16.01 -4.28 -16.84
N ASN A 329 15.30 -5.22 -16.20
CA ASN A 329 14.18 -4.95 -15.31
C ASN A 329 14.62 -4.51 -13.92
N THR A 330 13.80 -3.65 -13.31
CA THR A 330 13.89 -3.28 -11.89
C THR A 330 12.57 -3.53 -11.18
N THR A 331 12.66 -3.81 -9.88
CA THR A 331 11.47 -4.03 -9.04
C THR A 331 11.39 -2.96 -7.95
N VAL A 332 10.21 -2.38 -7.78
CA VAL A 332 9.93 -1.44 -6.68
C VAL A 332 9.99 -2.17 -5.34
N ILE A 333 10.74 -1.63 -4.37
CA ILE A 333 10.84 -2.16 -3.01
C ILE A 333 10.08 -1.33 -1.97
N GLY A 334 9.28 -0.37 -2.43
CA GLY A 334 8.37 0.46 -1.63
C GLY A 334 6.90 0.06 -1.76
N SER A 335 6.03 0.80 -1.08
CA SER A 335 4.57 0.69 -1.18
C SER A 335 4.07 1.30 -2.49
N LYS A 336 3.88 0.45 -3.49
CA LYS A 336 3.51 0.84 -4.85
C LYS A 336 2.02 1.18 -4.97
N LEU A 337 1.73 2.29 -5.67
CA LEU A 337 0.42 2.68 -6.16
C LEU A 337 0.47 2.71 -7.70
N PRO A 338 -0.19 1.77 -8.39
CA PRO A 338 -0.28 1.81 -9.85
C PRO A 338 -1.20 2.96 -10.29
N LEU A 339 -0.83 3.61 -11.37
CA LEU A 339 -1.63 4.62 -12.07
C LEU A 339 -1.95 4.13 -13.49
N THR A 340 -2.34 5.03 -14.39
CA THR A 340 -2.57 4.68 -15.79
C THR A 340 -1.30 4.77 -16.61
N ASP A 341 -1.10 3.82 -17.52
CA ASP A 341 0.00 3.79 -18.48
C ASP A 341 -0.39 4.33 -19.88
N ALA A 342 -1.61 4.84 -20.02
CA ALA A 342 -2.05 5.52 -21.22
C ALA A 342 -1.48 6.95 -21.28
N PRO A 343 -1.43 7.58 -22.48
CA PRO A 343 -0.92 8.93 -22.65
C PRO A 343 -1.59 9.92 -21.70
N SER A 344 -0.79 10.82 -21.11
CA SER A 344 -1.30 11.77 -20.11
C SER A 344 -2.10 12.91 -20.75
N ILE A 345 -1.82 13.26 -22.02
CA ILE A 345 -2.46 14.37 -22.75
C ILE A 345 -3.17 13.84 -23.96
N ALA A 346 -4.37 14.32 -24.20
CA ALA A 346 -5.13 14.02 -25.42
C ALA A 346 -5.97 15.21 -25.88
N ALA A 347 -6.06 15.36 -27.21
CA ALA A 347 -7.05 16.20 -27.85
C ALA A 347 -8.31 15.37 -28.11
N LEU A 348 -9.47 15.82 -27.63
CA LEU A 348 -10.74 15.11 -27.73
C LEU A 348 -11.74 15.90 -28.55
N ALA A 349 -12.37 15.25 -29.51
CA ALA A 349 -13.42 15.87 -30.37
C ALA A 349 -14.63 16.31 -29.53
N SER A 350 -14.91 15.63 -28.42
CA SER A 350 -15.98 16.00 -27.47
C SER A 350 -15.58 15.57 -26.04
N GLU A 351 -16.30 16.09 -25.04
CA GLU A 351 -16.12 15.69 -23.65
C GLU A 351 -16.53 14.23 -23.36
N THR A 352 -17.24 13.59 -24.28
CA THR A 352 -17.66 12.19 -24.20
C THR A 352 -16.80 11.25 -25.03
N ALA A 353 -15.86 11.77 -25.84
CA ALA A 353 -14.98 10.95 -26.67
C ALA A 353 -14.08 10.07 -25.75
N ALA A 354 -13.86 8.82 -26.17
CA ALA A 354 -12.99 7.90 -25.42
C ALA A 354 -11.57 8.46 -25.31
N TRP A 355 -10.94 8.24 -24.15
CA TRP A 355 -9.51 8.53 -23.97
C TRP A 355 -8.69 7.53 -24.80
N PRO A 356 -7.66 7.97 -25.54
CA PRO A 356 -6.84 7.05 -26.31
C PRO A 356 -6.03 6.14 -25.40
N ASP A 357 -6.06 4.83 -25.65
CA ASP A 357 -5.25 3.84 -24.91
C ASP A 357 -3.78 3.88 -25.33
N SER A 358 -3.51 4.36 -26.54
CA SER A 358 -2.16 4.49 -27.10
C SER A 358 -2.10 5.69 -28.05
N LEU A 359 -0.87 6.14 -28.30
CA LEU A 359 -0.64 7.17 -29.31
C LEU A 359 -0.72 6.56 -30.71
N THR A 360 -1.56 7.14 -31.56
CA THR A 360 -1.68 6.73 -32.95
C THR A 360 -0.53 7.32 -33.79
N ALA A 361 -0.31 6.79 -35.00
CA ALA A 361 0.69 7.33 -35.92
C ALA A 361 0.46 8.81 -36.27
N SER A 362 -0.81 9.28 -36.23
CA SER A 362 -1.15 10.70 -36.41
C SER A 362 -0.86 11.59 -35.21
N GLN A 363 -0.65 10.98 -34.02
CA GLN A 363 -0.28 11.64 -32.77
C GLN A 363 1.22 11.45 -32.52
N ALA A 364 2.07 11.66 -33.52
CA ALA A 364 3.50 11.42 -33.47
C ALA A 364 4.10 11.92 -32.14
N PHE A 365 4.44 10.98 -31.25
CA PHE A 365 5.13 11.28 -29.99
C PHE A 365 6.64 11.28 -30.24
N ARG A 366 7.31 12.29 -29.75
CA ARG A 366 8.75 12.41 -29.82
C ARG A 366 9.31 12.82 -28.47
N SER A 367 9.94 11.89 -27.78
CA SER A 367 10.71 12.22 -26.57
C SER A 367 11.88 13.17 -26.93
N ARG A 368 12.05 14.19 -26.11
CA ARG A 368 13.17 15.14 -26.17
C ARG A 368 14.12 14.97 -24.98
N GLY A 369 13.92 13.89 -24.19
CA GLY A 369 14.69 13.65 -23.00
C GLY A 369 14.17 14.41 -21.78
N TYR A 370 15.08 14.82 -20.94
CA TYR A 370 14.77 15.63 -19.75
C TYR A 370 15.94 16.57 -19.42
N GLU A 371 15.62 17.63 -18.71
CA GLU A 371 16.59 18.56 -18.13
C GLU A 371 16.46 18.49 -16.60
N LEU A 372 17.57 18.58 -15.89
CA LEU A 372 17.61 18.67 -14.43
C LEU A 372 17.73 20.13 -14.01
N ASP A 373 17.01 20.52 -12.97
CA ASP A 373 17.24 21.78 -12.29
C ASP A 373 18.42 21.68 -11.29
N ASP A 374 18.70 22.77 -10.56
CA ASP A 374 19.83 22.85 -9.63
C ASP A 374 19.68 21.89 -8.44
N GLU A 375 18.46 21.48 -8.11
CA GLU A 375 18.15 20.50 -7.07
C GLU A 375 18.06 19.05 -7.62
N GLY A 376 18.29 18.85 -8.91
CA GLY A 376 18.28 17.54 -9.56
C GLY A 376 16.89 17.02 -9.94
N TYR A 377 15.84 17.85 -9.90
CA TYR A 377 14.50 17.44 -10.35
C TYR A 377 14.39 17.45 -11.86
N PRO A 378 13.93 16.36 -12.49
CA PRO A 378 13.77 16.28 -13.93
C PRO A 378 12.53 17.04 -14.43
N THR A 379 12.68 17.76 -15.52
CA THR A 379 11.61 18.22 -16.41
C THR A 379 11.67 17.39 -17.68
N PHE A 380 10.68 16.49 -17.87
CA PHE A 380 10.58 15.66 -19.07
C PHE A 380 10.07 16.51 -20.22
N LYS A 381 10.75 16.44 -21.38
CA LYS A 381 10.40 17.21 -22.56
C LYS A 381 9.99 16.27 -23.69
N TYR A 382 8.87 16.56 -24.32
CA TYR A 382 8.38 15.78 -25.45
C TYR A 382 7.50 16.60 -26.38
N GLU A 383 7.31 16.07 -27.56
CA GLU A 383 6.35 16.59 -28.53
C GLU A 383 5.27 15.54 -28.76
N VAL A 384 4.02 15.95 -28.79
CA VAL A 384 2.88 15.12 -29.21
C VAL A 384 2.04 15.89 -30.22
N SER A 385 1.89 15.34 -31.42
CA SER A 385 1.37 16.08 -32.57
C SER A 385 2.24 17.33 -32.84
N GLN A 386 1.72 18.53 -32.69
CA GLN A 386 2.43 19.80 -32.85
C GLN A 386 2.65 20.53 -31.52
N LEU A 387 2.32 19.87 -30.40
CA LEU A 387 2.44 20.43 -29.06
C LEU A 387 3.80 20.11 -28.49
N LYS A 388 4.46 21.11 -27.92
CA LYS A 388 5.62 20.94 -27.06
C LYS A 388 5.16 20.87 -25.63
N VAL A 389 5.68 19.90 -24.88
CA VAL A 389 5.27 19.63 -23.50
C VAL A 389 6.51 19.58 -22.62
N ASP A 390 6.45 20.33 -21.53
CA ASP A 390 7.35 20.25 -20.39
C ASP A 390 6.57 19.69 -19.20
N ASP A 391 7.03 18.57 -18.64
CA ASP A 391 6.33 17.81 -17.61
C ASP A 391 7.27 17.65 -16.42
N LYS A 392 7.03 18.40 -15.35
CA LYS A 392 7.86 18.44 -14.15
C LYS A 392 7.12 17.83 -12.96
N LEU A 393 7.80 16.94 -12.26
CA LEU A 393 7.31 16.37 -11.01
C LEU A 393 8.25 16.77 -9.87
N THR A 394 7.67 17.19 -8.74
CA THR A 394 8.42 17.58 -7.53
C THR A 394 7.78 16.98 -6.30
N SER A 395 8.57 16.67 -5.28
CA SER A 395 8.10 16.20 -3.98
C SER A 395 8.16 17.34 -2.95
N ASP A 396 7.24 17.32 -1.99
CA ASP A 396 7.23 18.20 -0.82
C ASP A 396 8.01 17.64 0.38
N GLY A 397 8.85 16.63 0.14
CA GLY A 397 9.68 16.01 1.19
C GLY A 397 9.03 14.82 1.92
N GLY A 398 7.98 14.19 1.35
CA GLY A 398 7.45 12.93 1.87
C GLY A 398 5.93 12.80 1.93
N SER A 399 5.20 13.85 1.61
CA SER A 399 3.73 13.85 1.75
C SER A 399 3.01 13.74 0.42
N SER A 400 3.51 14.41 -0.64
CA SER A 400 2.86 14.46 -1.95
C SER A 400 3.84 14.52 -3.11
N LEU A 401 3.34 14.18 -4.30
CA LEU A 401 4.02 14.37 -5.57
C LEU A 401 3.22 15.37 -6.40
N THR A 402 3.80 16.54 -6.65
CA THR A 402 3.20 17.60 -7.46
C THR A 402 3.66 17.50 -8.90
N ARG A 403 2.71 17.50 -9.84
CA ARG A 403 2.96 17.48 -11.28
C ARG A 403 2.53 18.80 -11.90
N VAL A 404 3.42 19.42 -12.65
CA VAL A 404 3.20 20.62 -13.45
C VAL A 404 3.46 20.30 -14.90
N VAL A 405 2.43 20.44 -15.73
CA VAL A 405 2.53 20.18 -17.17
C VAL A 405 2.30 21.47 -17.91
N THR A 406 3.32 21.93 -18.63
CA THR A 406 3.27 23.13 -19.50
C THR A 406 3.19 22.69 -20.96
N VAL A 407 2.20 23.20 -21.67
CA VAL A 407 1.94 22.85 -23.08
C VAL A 407 2.00 24.11 -23.95
N ASN A 408 2.71 24.01 -25.06
CA ASN A 408 2.82 25.09 -26.02
C ASN A 408 2.64 24.56 -27.45
N GLY A 409 1.74 25.16 -28.21
CA GLY A 409 1.51 24.85 -29.64
C GLY A 409 0.04 24.97 -30.03
N PRO A 410 -0.25 24.81 -31.34
CA PRO A 410 -1.59 24.99 -31.89
C PRO A 410 -2.52 23.83 -31.49
N VAL A 411 -3.73 24.14 -31.08
CA VAL A 411 -4.78 23.17 -30.73
C VAL A 411 -6.00 23.37 -31.63
N LYS A 412 -6.44 22.30 -32.27
CA LYS A 412 -7.67 22.31 -33.11
C LYS A 412 -8.90 21.81 -32.33
N ASP A 413 -8.69 20.87 -31.40
CA ASP A 413 -9.75 20.25 -30.61
C ASP A 413 -9.56 20.63 -29.12
N LYS A 414 -10.50 20.23 -28.27
CA LYS A 414 -10.36 20.43 -26.82
C LYS A 414 -9.22 19.58 -26.25
N LEU A 415 -8.24 20.22 -25.67
CA LEU A 415 -7.07 19.57 -25.09
C LEU A 415 -7.27 19.33 -23.61
N TYR A 416 -6.89 18.13 -23.14
CA TYR A 416 -7.00 17.74 -21.74
C TYR A 416 -5.74 17.04 -21.25
N LEU A 417 -5.43 17.26 -19.96
CA LEU A 417 -4.56 16.39 -19.17
C LEU A 417 -5.44 15.46 -18.32
N ARG A 418 -5.20 14.14 -18.34
CA ARG A 418 -5.88 13.19 -17.47
C ARG A 418 -5.12 13.05 -16.17
N ALA A 419 -5.70 13.59 -15.08
CA ALA A 419 -5.11 13.55 -13.75
C ALA A 419 -5.33 12.21 -13.05
N ALA A 420 -6.48 11.56 -13.30
CA ALA A 420 -6.78 10.24 -12.75
C ALA A 420 -7.77 9.46 -13.60
N THR A 421 -7.74 8.15 -13.46
CA THR A 421 -8.79 7.21 -13.89
C THR A 421 -8.96 6.16 -12.81
N GLY A 422 -10.18 5.66 -12.64
CA GLY A 422 -10.46 4.64 -11.62
C GLY A 422 -11.86 4.07 -11.73
N SER A 423 -12.13 3.01 -10.98
CA SER A 423 -13.48 2.43 -10.87
C SER A 423 -14.47 3.40 -10.24
N ASP A 424 -14.00 4.24 -9.33
CA ASP A 424 -14.76 5.32 -8.70
C ASP A 424 -13.87 6.53 -8.43
N ILE A 425 -14.43 7.73 -8.61
CA ILE A 425 -13.81 9.00 -8.26
C ILE A 425 -14.90 9.87 -7.62
N VAL A 426 -14.63 10.36 -6.42
CA VAL A 426 -15.56 11.19 -5.65
C VAL A 426 -14.92 12.51 -5.24
N ASP A 427 -15.70 13.57 -5.25
CA ASP A 427 -15.27 14.86 -4.71
C ASP A 427 -15.17 14.74 -3.18
N ALA A 428 -13.98 14.95 -2.66
CA ALA A 428 -13.69 14.95 -1.22
C ALA A 428 -13.72 16.36 -0.62
N GLY A 429 -14.02 17.39 -1.42
CA GLY A 429 -14.08 18.79 -1.01
C GLY A 429 -12.74 19.52 -1.14
N ASN A 430 -12.79 20.84 -1.11
CA ASN A 430 -11.60 21.71 -1.16
C ASN A 430 -10.67 21.49 -2.37
N GLY A 431 -11.22 21.05 -3.53
CA GLY A 431 -10.44 20.73 -4.72
C GLY A 431 -9.74 19.37 -4.66
N MET A 432 -10.07 18.53 -3.70
CA MET A 432 -9.55 17.18 -3.54
C MET A 432 -10.54 16.14 -4.07
N TYR A 433 -10.03 15.15 -4.75
CA TYR A 433 -10.80 14.02 -5.28
C TYR A 433 -10.19 12.72 -4.78
N ALA A 434 -11.02 11.84 -4.17
CA ALA A 434 -10.61 10.50 -3.79
C ALA A 434 -10.87 9.52 -4.93
N VAL A 435 -9.91 8.67 -5.23
CA VAL A 435 -9.91 7.72 -6.34
C VAL A 435 -9.94 6.29 -5.79
N ASN A 436 -10.67 5.37 -6.48
CA ASN A 436 -10.73 3.95 -6.16
C ASN A 436 -11.12 3.65 -4.71
N ASN A 437 -12.26 4.19 -4.27
CA ASN A 437 -12.71 4.01 -2.88
C ASN A 437 -11.65 4.40 -1.83
N TYR A 438 -11.08 5.60 -1.99
CA TYR A 438 -10.06 6.15 -1.08
C TYR A 438 -8.73 5.37 -1.09
N GLU A 439 -8.23 5.04 -2.27
CA GLU A 439 -6.88 4.50 -2.44
C GLU A 439 -5.82 5.60 -2.49
N TYR A 440 -6.14 6.73 -3.12
CA TYR A 440 -5.34 7.95 -3.14
C TYR A 440 -6.19 9.19 -3.42
N TYR A 441 -5.59 10.36 -3.22
CA TYR A 441 -6.20 11.64 -3.56
C TYR A 441 -5.50 12.34 -4.71
N VAL A 442 -6.29 13.09 -5.50
CA VAL A 442 -5.81 14.12 -6.43
C VAL A 442 -6.24 15.46 -5.90
N GLN A 443 -5.28 16.35 -5.65
CA GLN A 443 -5.51 17.69 -5.14
C GLN A 443 -5.24 18.72 -6.21
N PHE A 444 -6.18 19.63 -6.43
CA PHE A 444 -6.04 20.77 -7.34
C PHE A 444 -5.89 22.09 -6.58
N ASP A 445 -5.19 23.04 -7.19
CA ASP A 445 -5.13 24.40 -6.69
C ASP A 445 -6.51 25.07 -6.78
N LYS A 446 -6.76 26.03 -5.86
CA LYS A 446 -8.00 26.79 -5.83
C LYS A 446 -8.24 27.49 -7.18
N GLY A 447 -9.39 27.24 -7.78
CA GLY A 447 -9.78 27.79 -9.08
C GLY A 447 -9.61 26.84 -10.27
N THR A 448 -8.87 25.74 -10.12
CA THR A 448 -8.87 24.67 -11.12
C THR A 448 -10.24 23.99 -11.14
N LYS A 449 -10.82 23.83 -12.32
CA LYS A 449 -12.12 23.17 -12.52
C LYS A 449 -11.93 21.90 -13.34
N PRO A 450 -11.61 20.77 -12.71
CA PRO A 450 -11.50 19.52 -13.44
C PRO A 450 -12.87 19.05 -13.92
N VAL A 451 -12.88 18.27 -14.98
CA VAL A 451 -14.05 17.58 -15.51
C VAL A 451 -14.04 16.15 -14.99
N LEU A 452 -14.99 15.83 -14.13
CA LEU A 452 -15.25 14.44 -13.71
C LEU A 452 -16.27 13.85 -14.68
N ARG A 453 -15.90 12.76 -15.37
CA ARG A 453 -16.78 12.08 -16.33
C ARG A 453 -16.78 10.57 -16.16
N THR A 454 -17.82 9.92 -16.66
CA THR A 454 -17.87 8.45 -16.81
C THR A 454 -17.10 8.04 -18.06
N ALA A 455 -16.28 7.00 -17.96
CA ALA A 455 -15.51 6.41 -19.05
C ALA A 455 -15.56 4.88 -18.94
N GLY A 456 -16.26 4.23 -19.87
CA GLY A 456 -16.51 2.79 -19.77
C GLY A 456 -17.18 2.42 -18.46
N ASN A 457 -16.60 1.48 -17.71
CA ASN A 457 -17.10 1.02 -16.42
C ASN A 457 -16.53 1.83 -15.22
N GLY A 458 -15.80 2.91 -15.48
CA GLY A 458 -15.16 3.72 -14.46
C GLY A 458 -15.38 5.22 -14.66
N LYS A 459 -14.51 5.99 -14.05
CA LYS A 459 -14.50 7.46 -14.11
C LYS A 459 -13.12 7.98 -14.48
N GLU A 460 -13.10 9.18 -15.04
CA GLU A 460 -11.88 9.93 -15.34
C GLU A 460 -11.98 11.35 -14.80
N LEU A 461 -10.85 11.87 -14.38
CA LEU A 461 -10.69 13.24 -13.91
C LEU A 461 -9.75 13.99 -14.86
N LEU A 462 -10.32 14.89 -15.66
CA LEU A 462 -9.65 15.61 -16.72
C LEU A 462 -9.44 17.07 -16.36
N ILE A 463 -8.29 17.64 -16.71
CA ILE A 463 -8.01 19.06 -16.59
C ILE A 463 -8.04 19.66 -18.00
N PRO A 464 -8.96 20.58 -18.33
CA PRO A 464 -8.94 21.29 -19.59
C PRO A 464 -7.69 22.17 -19.71
N ILE A 465 -6.95 22.01 -20.81
CA ILE A 465 -5.82 22.87 -21.14
C ILE A 465 -6.31 23.92 -22.13
N LYS A 466 -6.39 25.17 -21.70
CA LYS A 466 -6.82 26.31 -22.50
C LYS A 466 -5.60 27.15 -22.89
N ASP A 467 -5.70 27.87 -24.00
CA ASP A 467 -4.66 28.81 -24.45
C ASP A 467 -3.25 28.19 -24.61
N ALA A 468 -3.18 26.92 -25.06
CA ALA A 468 -1.91 26.25 -25.30
C ALA A 468 -1.04 26.94 -26.35
N ASP A 469 -1.66 27.68 -27.27
CA ASP A 469 -0.95 28.52 -28.25
C ASP A 469 -0.19 29.70 -27.65
N LYS A 470 -0.53 30.07 -26.42
CA LYS A 470 0.16 31.11 -25.63
C LYS A 470 1.04 30.54 -24.51
N GLY A 471 1.13 29.22 -24.42
CA GLY A 471 1.78 28.52 -23.31
C GLY A 471 0.82 28.38 -22.11
N ALA A 472 0.22 27.19 -21.96
CA ALA A 472 -0.66 26.88 -20.85
C ALA A 472 0.04 25.97 -19.84
N SER A 473 -0.19 26.18 -18.55
CA SER A 473 0.32 25.32 -17.49
C SER A 473 -0.82 24.83 -16.61
N VAL A 474 -0.82 23.55 -16.31
CA VAL A 474 -1.76 22.90 -15.41
C VAL A 474 -0.99 22.18 -14.29
N LYS A 475 -1.55 22.21 -13.06
CA LYS A 475 -0.91 21.68 -11.87
C LYS A 475 -1.89 20.85 -11.04
N TYR A 476 -1.42 19.74 -10.50
CA TYR A 476 -2.10 18.96 -9.49
C TYR A 476 -1.11 18.17 -8.63
N SER A 477 -1.56 17.70 -7.46
CA SER A 477 -0.76 16.87 -6.59
C SER A 477 -1.42 15.50 -6.37
N LEU A 478 -0.61 14.44 -6.33
CA LEU A 478 -0.98 13.11 -5.88
C LEU A 478 -0.62 12.98 -4.40
N ILE A 479 -1.57 12.47 -3.61
CA ILE A 479 -1.45 12.28 -2.17
C ILE A 479 -1.90 10.85 -1.85
N TRP A 480 -1.00 10.02 -1.29
CA TRP A 480 -1.30 8.63 -0.98
C TRP A 480 -0.65 8.13 0.30
#